data_f25e88192c2a8c3c91e5fa87fd305c42
#
_entry.id   f25e88192c2a8c3c91e5fa87fd305c42
#
_cell.length_a   1.000
_cell.length_b   1.000
_cell.length_c   1.000
_cell.angle_alpha   90.00
_cell.angle_beta   90.00
_cell.angle_gamma   90.00
#
_symmetry.space_group_name_H-M   'P 1'
#
loop_
_entity.id
_entity.type
_entity.pdbx_description
1 polymer ?
#
loop_
_entity_poly.entity_id
_entity_poly.type
_entity_poly.pdbx_seq_one_letter_code
_entity_poly.pdbx_strand_id
1 'polypeptide(L)'
;MSKPVVAIVGRPNVGKSTLFNVLAGDKISIVKDTPGVTRDRIYADVSWLDNDFTIIDTGGIEPDSGDVILSQMREQAQIAIDTADVIIFITDVHQGLVDSDAKVADMLRRSGKPVVLAVNKVDSIQKYMMDVYEFYNLGIGEPFAISAANRQGLGDMLDEVVKHFPEDTGEDEDSDIPKIALVGKPNVGKSSLINKLLGEDRVIVSDIAGTTRDAVDTKVTWNEKDYIFIDTAGLRRKAKVKEEIERFSVIRTVTAVERADVVVVMIDASEGVTEQDAKIAGIAHEKGKGVIIAVNKWDAIEKNDKTIYKHTNRIREVLSFMPYAEIVFISARTGLRISRMFETLDAVIENQTMRIQTGVLNEILAEAVAMQQPPSDRGRRLKIFYMTQVAVKPPTFVIFVNDKELMHFSYTRYLENKIRDAFDFGGTPLKFIVRERGEKE
;
A
#
# COMPACT_ATOMS: atom_id res chain seq x y z
N MET A 1 -10.58 -7.43 2.30
CA MET A 1 -9.38 -7.95 2.98
C MET A 1 -8.16 -7.22 2.52
N SER A 2 -7.19 -6.97 3.41
CA SER A 2 -5.87 -6.49 3.03
C SER A 2 -5.11 -7.63 2.36
N LYS A 3 -4.37 -7.34 1.28
CA LYS A 3 -3.51 -8.34 0.65
C LYS A 3 -2.38 -8.73 1.59
N PRO A 4 -2.02 -10.02 1.71
CA PRO A 4 -0.83 -10.44 2.42
C PRO A 4 0.43 -9.76 1.89
N VAL A 5 1.38 -9.50 2.78
CA VAL A 5 2.66 -8.86 2.44
C VAL A 5 3.78 -9.88 2.54
N VAL A 6 4.55 -10.02 1.46
CA VAL A 6 5.70 -10.94 1.37
C VAL A 6 7.00 -10.14 1.22
N ALA A 7 7.93 -10.25 2.13
CA ALA A 7 9.21 -9.56 2.05
C ALA A 7 10.34 -10.48 1.58
N ILE A 8 11.20 -10.01 0.68
CA ILE A 8 12.42 -10.70 0.26
C ILE A 8 13.59 -10.18 1.08
N VAL A 9 14.27 -11.08 1.79
CA VAL A 9 15.45 -10.80 2.62
C VAL A 9 16.64 -11.65 2.18
N GLY A 10 17.84 -11.13 2.22
CA GLY A 10 19.05 -11.87 1.87
C GLY A 10 20.23 -10.94 1.65
N ARG A 11 21.42 -11.51 1.49
CA ARG A 11 22.65 -10.76 1.24
C ARG A 11 22.61 -9.95 -0.06
N PRO A 12 23.48 -8.95 -0.23
CA PRO A 12 23.72 -8.34 -1.54
C PRO A 12 24.11 -9.41 -2.58
N ASN A 13 23.67 -9.24 -3.81
CA ASN A 13 24.02 -10.07 -4.98
C ASN A 13 23.54 -11.54 -4.96
N VAL A 14 22.69 -11.95 -4.02
CA VAL A 14 22.06 -13.29 -4.05
C VAL A 14 20.92 -13.40 -5.06
N GLY A 15 20.47 -12.26 -5.63
CA GLY A 15 19.44 -12.21 -6.66
C GLY A 15 18.06 -11.75 -6.17
N LYS A 16 17.98 -11.01 -5.05
CA LYS A 16 16.71 -10.43 -4.54
C LYS A 16 15.95 -9.67 -5.60
N SER A 17 16.57 -8.66 -6.20
CA SER A 17 15.91 -7.81 -7.22
C SER A 17 15.61 -8.57 -8.50
N THR A 18 16.39 -9.62 -8.83
CA THR A 18 16.06 -10.52 -9.94
C THR A 18 14.79 -11.31 -9.64
N LEU A 19 14.70 -11.91 -8.46
CA LEU A 19 13.50 -12.62 -8.00
C LEU A 19 12.29 -11.69 -7.96
N PHE A 20 12.46 -10.52 -7.36
CA PHE A 20 11.40 -9.50 -7.31
C PHE A 20 10.90 -9.13 -8.72
N ASN A 21 11.78 -8.82 -9.67
CA ASN A 21 11.40 -8.45 -11.03
C ASN A 21 10.72 -9.60 -11.77
N VAL A 22 11.14 -10.83 -11.55
CA VAL A 22 10.53 -12.02 -12.16
C VAL A 22 9.13 -12.27 -11.60
N LEU A 23 8.93 -12.13 -10.29
CA LEU A 23 7.62 -12.30 -9.64
C LEU A 23 6.67 -11.15 -9.97
N ALA A 24 7.17 -9.93 -10.03
CA ALA A 24 6.40 -8.76 -10.46
C ALA A 24 5.91 -8.90 -11.92
N GLY A 25 6.62 -9.67 -12.76
CA GLY A 25 6.26 -10.03 -14.13
C GLY A 25 6.09 -8.87 -15.09
N ASP A 26 5.71 -9.17 -16.36
CA ASP A 26 5.31 -8.17 -17.36
C ASP A 26 3.93 -7.53 -17.06
N LYS A 27 3.21 -8.06 -16.08
CA LYS A 27 2.02 -7.47 -15.45
C LYS A 27 2.36 -6.41 -14.40
N ILE A 28 3.56 -5.87 -14.47
CA ILE A 28 3.81 -4.58 -13.86
C ILE A 28 2.72 -3.69 -14.44
N SER A 29 1.71 -3.43 -13.61
CA SER A 29 0.64 -2.53 -14.01
C SER A 29 1.33 -1.39 -14.71
N ILE A 30 0.92 -1.15 -15.96
CA ILE A 30 1.31 0.05 -16.69
C ILE A 30 0.78 1.17 -15.81
N VAL A 31 1.53 1.50 -14.78
CA VAL A 31 1.39 2.75 -14.07
C VAL A 31 1.77 3.74 -15.15
N LYS A 32 0.73 4.24 -15.84
CA LYS A 32 0.86 5.41 -16.70
C LYS A 32 1.70 6.39 -15.91
N ASP A 33 2.69 6.98 -16.52
CA ASP A 33 3.57 8.01 -15.96
C ASP A 33 2.75 9.00 -15.12
N THR A 34 2.48 8.64 -13.88
CA THR A 34 1.81 9.51 -12.92
C THR A 34 2.91 10.40 -12.37
N PRO A 35 2.88 11.71 -12.63
CA PRO A 35 3.90 12.61 -12.13
C PRO A 35 4.00 12.48 -10.61
N GLY A 36 5.19 12.15 -10.10
CA GLY A 36 5.46 11.99 -8.66
C GLY A 36 5.71 10.56 -8.20
N VAL A 37 5.47 9.53 -9.01
CA VAL A 37 5.79 8.14 -8.68
C VAL A 37 7.13 7.77 -9.30
N THR A 38 8.14 7.50 -8.47
CA THR A 38 9.50 7.16 -8.94
C THR A 38 9.58 5.71 -9.39
N ARG A 39 10.45 5.45 -10.38
CA ARG A 39 10.80 4.14 -10.93
C ARG A 39 11.51 3.18 -9.95
N ASP A 40 11.81 3.60 -8.74
CA ASP A 40 12.45 2.74 -7.72
C ASP A 40 11.39 1.80 -7.13
N ARG A 41 11.28 0.62 -7.72
CA ARG A 41 10.29 -0.40 -7.39
C ARG A 41 10.73 -1.15 -6.14
N ILE A 42 10.24 -0.72 -5.00
CA ILE A 42 10.45 -1.40 -3.71
C ILE A 42 9.34 -2.43 -3.46
N TYR A 43 8.18 -2.32 -4.13
CA TYR A 43 7.03 -3.22 -3.96
C TYR A 43 6.31 -3.48 -5.28
N ALA A 44 5.60 -4.62 -5.37
CA ALA A 44 4.75 -4.97 -6.51
C ALA A 44 3.60 -5.89 -6.06
N ASP A 45 2.48 -5.83 -6.79
CA ASP A 45 1.39 -6.78 -6.61
C ASP A 45 1.66 -8.02 -7.46
N VAL A 46 1.49 -9.18 -6.84
CA VAL A 46 1.69 -10.50 -7.44
C VAL A 46 0.42 -11.33 -7.26
N SER A 47 0.06 -12.11 -8.28
CA SER A 47 -1.03 -13.08 -8.21
C SER A 47 -0.45 -14.47 -8.45
N TRP A 48 -0.75 -15.42 -7.57
CA TRP A 48 -0.39 -16.84 -7.69
C TRP A 48 -1.52 -17.73 -7.23
N LEU A 49 -2.05 -18.61 -8.09
CA LEU A 49 -3.13 -19.56 -7.77
C LEU A 49 -4.28 -18.88 -7.01
N ASP A 50 -4.98 -17.95 -7.60
CA ASP A 50 -6.11 -17.20 -7.01
C ASP A 50 -5.79 -16.39 -5.73
N ASN A 51 -4.51 -16.33 -5.32
CA ASN A 51 -4.05 -15.53 -4.20
C ASN A 51 -3.33 -14.27 -4.69
N ASP A 52 -3.83 -13.12 -4.29
CA ASP A 52 -3.21 -11.82 -4.53
C ASP A 52 -2.43 -11.39 -3.30
N PHE A 53 -1.17 -10.97 -3.47
CA PHE A 53 -0.32 -10.47 -2.39
C PHE A 53 0.61 -9.36 -2.86
N THR A 54 1.16 -8.59 -1.93
CA THR A 54 2.16 -7.56 -2.23
C THR A 54 3.55 -8.07 -1.87
N ILE A 55 4.48 -8.06 -2.84
CA ILE A 55 5.88 -8.39 -2.61
C ILE A 55 6.71 -7.14 -2.38
N ILE A 56 7.68 -7.21 -1.45
CA ILE A 56 8.58 -6.10 -1.10
C ILE A 56 10.03 -6.54 -1.26
N ASP A 57 10.83 -5.78 -2.04
CA ASP A 57 12.29 -5.96 -2.11
C ASP A 57 12.98 -5.10 -1.04
N THR A 58 13.47 -5.76 0.02
CA THR A 58 14.25 -5.08 1.06
C THR A 58 15.67 -4.74 0.62
N GLY A 59 16.14 -5.30 -0.50
CA GLY A 59 17.50 -5.15 -1.03
C GLY A 59 17.77 -3.88 -1.84
N GLY A 60 16.71 -3.18 -2.31
CA GLY A 60 16.84 -1.88 -2.97
C GLY A 60 17.35 -0.76 -2.04
N ILE A 61 17.74 -1.11 -0.83
CA ILE A 61 18.16 -0.22 0.26
C ILE A 61 19.66 -0.40 0.47
N GLU A 62 20.48 0.06 -0.47
CA GLU A 62 21.95 0.06 -0.29
C GLU A 62 22.41 1.39 0.29
N PRO A 63 23.07 1.42 1.48
CA PRO A 63 23.85 2.58 1.93
C PRO A 63 25.25 2.58 1.34
N ASP A 64 25.81 3.78 1.15
CA ASP A 64 27.06 4.05 0.46
C ASP A 64 28.36 3.68 1.22
N SER A 65 28.35 2.85 2.26
CA SER A 65 29.55 2.57 3.07
C SER A 65 29.83 1.09 3.32
N GLY A 66 31.05 0.68 2.96
CA GLY A 66 31.53 -0.70 2.80
C GLY A 66 31.75 -1.58 4.05
N ASP A 67 31.45 -1.18 5.28
CA ASP A 67 31.81 -1.96 6.48
C ASP A 67 30.60 -2.62 7.19
N VAL A 68 29.44 -2.77 6.51
CA VAL A 68 28.17 -2.92 7.18
C VAL A 68 27.24 -4.01 6.60
N ILE A 69 27.73 -4.96 5.78
CA ILE A 69 26.88 -6.00 5.16
C ILE A 69 25.99 -6.71 6.20
N LEU A 70 26.54 -7.08 7.33
CA LEU A 70 25.80 -7.78 8.38
C LEU A 70 24.79 -6.88 9.09
N SER A 71 25.12 -5.59 9.33
CA SER A 71 24.17 -4.65 9.94
C SER A 71 23.02 -4.34 8.99
N GLN A 72 23.30 -4.19 7.70
CA GLN A 72 22.28 -4.01 6.65
C GLN A 72 21.33 -5.20 6.54
N MET A 73 21.86 -6.41 6.53
CA MET A 73 21.05 -7.63 6.51
C MET A 73 20.16 -7.76 7.75
N ARG A 74 20.70 -7.43 8.93
CA ARG A 74 19.93 -7.42 10.18
C ARG A 74 18.79 -6.41 10.12
N GLU A 75 19.07 -5.26 9.59
CA GLU A 75 18.07 -4.18 9.42
C GLU A 75 16.99 -4.57 8.43
N GLN A 76 17.37 -5.14 7.27
CA GLN A 76 16.43 -5.70 6.30
C GLN A 76 15.55 -6.80 6.91
N ALA A 77 16.17 -7.71 7.67
CA ALA A 77 15.45 -8.77 8.37
C ALA A 77 14.50 -8.20 9.43
N GLN A 78 14.90 -7.18 10.17
CA GLN A 78 14.03 -6.52 11.15
C GLN A 78 12.82 -5.87 10.51
N ILE A 79 13.00 -5.21 9.37
CA ILE A 79 11.89 -4.62 8.62
C ILE A 79 10.93 -5.70 8.13
N ALA A 80 11.46 -6.76 7.54
CA ALA A 80 10.65 -7.88 7.08
C ALA A 80 9.85 -8.51 8.24
N ILE A 81 10.48 -8.69 9.40
CA ILE A 81 9.83 -9.19 10.62
C ILE A 81 8.71 -8.24 11.06
N ASP A 82 8.96 -6.92 11.02
CA ASP A 82 8.00 -5.92 11.48
C ASP A 82 6.84 -5.70 10.50
N THR A 83 6.99 -6.04 9.22
CA THR A 83 6.06 -5.60 8.17
C THR A 83 5.44 -6.72 7.34
N ALA A 84 6.09 -7.89 7.21
CA ALA A 84 5.60 -8.94 6.32
C ALA A 84 4.80 -10.02 7.06
N ASP A 85 3.84 -10.62 6.36
CA ASP A 85 3.12 -11.81 6.81
C ASP A 85 3.97 -13.07 6.58
N VAL A 86 4.71 -13.12 5.45
CA VAL A 86 5.63 -14.20 5.10
C VAL A 86 6.95 -13.60 4.62
N ILE A 87 8.07 -14.25 4.96
CA ILE A 87 9.41 -13.81 4.57
C ILE A 87 10.03 -14.84 3.63
N ILE A 88 10.47 -14.41 2.43
CA ILE A 88 11.33 -15.20 1.56
C ILE A 88 12.79 -14.88 1.92
N PHE A 89 13.49 -15.82 2.52
CA PHE A 89 14.91 -15.69 2.78
C PHE A 89 15.71 -16.31 1.64
N ILE A 90 16.36 -15.46 0.85
CA ILE A 90 17.10 -15.89 -0.35
C ILE A 90 18.60 -15.97 -0.09
N THR A 91 19.21 -17.07 -0.51
CA THR A 91 20.65 -17.37 -0.44
C THR A 91 21.21 -17.72 -1.82
N ASP A 92 22.51 -17.91 -1.94
CA ASP A 92 23.21 -18.19 -3.21
C ASP A 92 23.96 -19.54 -3.11
N VAL A 93 23.57 -20.52 -3.93
CA VAL A 93 24.17 -21.86 -3.94
C VAL A 93 25.68 -21.83 -4.24
N HIS A 94 26.16 -20.90 -5.08
CA HIS A 94 27.56 -20.83 -5.47
C HIS A 94 28.48 -20.33 -4.36
N GLN A 95 27.94 -19.54 -3.42
CA GLN A 95 28.70 -19.02 -2.29
C GLN A 95 28.64 -19.96 -1.07
N GLY A 96 27.71 -20.95 -1.13
CA GLY A 96 27.47 -21.85 -0.01
C GLY A 96 26.94 -21.13 1.24
N LEU A 97 26.93 -21.84 2.34
CA LEU A 97 26.47 -21.33 3.63
C LEU A 97 27.55 -20.43 4.25
N VAL A 98 27.22 -19.20 4.59
CA VAL A 98 28.12 -18.24 5.22
C VAL A 98 27.59 -17.75 6.58
N ASP A 99 28.47 -17.29 7.46
CA ASP A 99 28.15 -16.84 8.82
C ASP A 99 27.06 -15.76 8.86
N SER A 100 27.03 -14.87 7.86
CA SER A 100 26.03 -13.82 7.79
C SER A 100 24.62 -14.37 7.54
N ASP A 101 24.49 -15.43 6.71
CA ASP A 101 23.20 -16.09 6.48
C ASP A 101 22.73 -16.79 7.76
N ALA A 102 23.64 -17.47 8.48
CA ALA A 102 23.32 -18.13 9.75
C ALA A 102 22.81 -17.14 10.82
N LYS A 103 23.44 -15.96 10.91
CA LYS A 103 23.03 -14.91 11.88
C LYS A 103 21.66 -14.33 11.55
N VAL A 104 21.36 -14.12 10.28
CA VAL A 104 20.04 -13.64 9.84
C VAL A 104 18.98 -14.73 10.01
N ALA A 105 19.30 -15.97 9.65
CA ALA A 105 18.41 -17.11 9.88
C ALA A 105 18.04 -17.27 11.36
N ASP A 106 18.99 -17.10 12.30
CA ASP A 106 18.73 -17.13 13.75
C ASP A 106 17.76 -16.01 14.17
N MET A 107 17.91 -14.82 13.61
CA MET A 107 17.02 -13.69 13.87
C MET A 107 15.61 -13.95 13.34
N LEU A 108 15.48 -14.45 12.11
CA LEU A 108 14.20 -14.80 11.47
C LEU A 108 13.50 -15.92 12.24
N ARG A 109 14.23 -16.96 12.64
CA ARG A 109 13.68 -18.07 13.44
C ARG A 109 13.13 -17.61 14.78
N ARG A 110 13.81 -16.69 15.47
CA ARG A 110 13.37 -16.14 16.77
C ARG A 110 12.16 -15.23 16.65
N SER A 111 11.91 -14.66 15.47
CA SER A 111 10.75 -13.79 15.26
C SER A 111 9.43 -14.56 15.29
N GLY A 112 9.45 -15.87 14.99
CA GLY A 112 8.28 -16.70 14.86
C GLY A 112 7.42 -16.42 13.61
N LYS A 113 7.89 -15.56 12.71
CA LYS A 113 7.24 -15.33 11.40
C LYS A 113 7.46 -16.53 10.48
N PRO A 114 6.52 -16.86 9.59
CA PRO A 114 6.73 -17.83 8.52
C PRO A 114 7.89 -17.39 7.62
N VAL A 115 8.84 -18.30 7.40
CA VAL A 115 10.01 -18.06 6.54
C VAL A 115 10.11 -19.17 5.52
N VAL A 116 10.18 -18.82 4.25
CA VAL A 116 10.44 -19.73 3.13
C VAL A 116 11.86 -19.53 2.66
N LEU A 117 12.68 -20.58 2.75
CA LEU A 117 14.10 -20.55 2.37
C LEU A 117 14.26 -20.82 0.88
N ALA A 118 14.74 -19.84 0.13
CA ALA A 118 15.04 -19.97 -1.29
C ALA A 118 16.54 -19.99 -1.54
N VAL A 119 17.05 -21.09 -2.09
CA VAL A 119 18.45 -21.23 -2.52
C VAL A 119 18.49 -20.92 -4.02
N ASN A 120 19.01 -19.75 -4.36
CA ASN A 120 19.01 -19.22 -5.72
C ASN A 120 20.27 -19.58 -6.51
N LYS A 121 20.20 -19.34 -7.82
CA LYS A 121 21.24 -19.63 -8.83
C LYS A 121 21.46 -21.13 -9.06
N VAL A 122 20.46 -21.95 -8.76
CA VAL A 122 20.46 -23.38 -9.05
C VAL A 122 20.03 -23.59 -10.50
N ASP A 123 20.95 -23.32 -11.44
CA ASP A 123 20.68 -23.45 -12.88
C ASP A 123 20.62 -24.91 -13.35
N SER A 124 21.09 -25.85 -12.54
CA SER A 124 21.01 -27.29 -12.76
C SER A 124 20.80 -28.01 -11.43
N ILE A 125 19.59 -28.54 -11.23
CA ILE A 125 19.25 -29.29 -10.01
C ILE A 125 20.18 -30.48 -9.81
N GLN A 126 20.50 -31.23 -10.86
CA GLN A 126 21.36 -32.41 -10.79
C GLN A 126 22.77 -32.09 -10.29
N LYS A 127 23.28 -30.90 -10.63
CA LYS A 127 24.63 -30.48 -10.24
C LYS A 127 24.70 -29.95 -8.81
N TYR A 128 23.69 -29.22 -8.36
CA TYR A 128 23.75 -28.45 -7.11
C TYR A 128 22.88 -29.00 -5.98
N MET A 129 22.23 -30.17 -6.18
CA MET A 129 21.32 -30.74 -5.19
C MET A 129 22.01 -30.97 -3.83
N MET A 130 23.26 -31.45 -3.84
CA MET A 130 24.01 -31.67 -2.59
C MET A 130 24.33 -30.37 -1.89
N ASP A 131 24.66 -29.33 -2.65
CA ASP A 131 24.98 -28.00 -2.10
C ASP A 131 23.70 -27.35 -1.52
N VAL A 132 22.53 -27.56 -2.13
CA VAL A 132 21.24 -27.08 -1.60
C VAL A 132 20.93 -27.71 -0.24
N TYR A 133 21.24 -28.98 -0.03
CA TYR A 133 21.02 -29.66 1.26
C TYR A 133 21.84 -29.06 2.41
N GLU A 134 22.98 -28.41 2.16
CA GLU A 134 23.73 -27.73 3.21
C GLU A 134 22.93 -26.63 3.90
N PHE A 135 21.97 -26.02 3.19
CA PHE A 135 21.15 -24.93 3.71
C PHE A 135 20.10 -25.39 4.75
N TYR A 136 19.84 -26.68 4.91
CA TYR A 136 19.08 -27.21 6.06
C TYR A 136 19.73 -26.83 7.41
N ASN A 137 21.05 -26.60 7.44
CA ASN A 137 21.76 -26.17 8.64
C ASN A 137 21.32 -24.78 9.14
N LEU A 138 20.59 -24.00 8.34
CA LEU A 138 20.00 -22.73 8.79
C LEU A 138 18.82 -22.94 9.75
N GLY A 139 18.20 -24.12 9.76
CA GLY A 139 17.13 -24.49 10.68
C GLY A 139 15.84 -23.65 10.54
N ILE A 140 15.53 -23.19 9.31
CA ILE A 140 14.36 -22.37 9.00
C ILE A 140 13.40 -23.06 8.02
N GLY A 141 13.49 -24.34 7.87
CA GLY A 141 12.61 -25.16 7.02
C GLY A 141 13.31 -25.77 5.82
N GLU A 142 12.54 -26.26 4.88
CA GLU A 142 13.02 -26.88 3.63
C GLU A 142 13.59 -25.82 2.69
N PRO A 143 14.82 -26.02 2.14
CA PRO A 143 15.39 -25.13 1.14
C PRO A 143 14.80 -25.41 -0.23
N PHE A 144 14.16 -24.42 -0.85
CA PHE A 144 13.65 -24.48 -2.23
C PHE A 144 14.77 -24.09 -3.20
N ALA A 145 15.14 -25.04 -4.07
CA ALA A 145 16.13 -24.79 -5.12
C ALA A 145 15.47 -23.97 -6.26
N ILE A 146 15.94 -22.75 -6.46
CA ILE A 146 15.41 -21.86 -7.49
C ILE A 146 16.51 -21.33 -8.42
N SER A 147 16.13 -20.98 -9.64
CA SER A 147 16.90 -20.08 -10.50
C SER A 147 16.01 -18.93 -10.91
N ALA A 148 16.13 -17.79 -10.21
CA ALA A 148 15.32 -16.62 -10.50
C ALA A 148 15.53 -16.12 -11.95
N ALA A 149 16.78 -16.14 -12.45
CA ALA A 149 17.10 -15.74 -13.81
C ALA A 149 16.45 -16.64 -14.88
N ASN A 150 16.37 -17.96 -14.63
CA ASN A 150 15.80 -18.94 -15.55
C ASN A 150 14.32 -19.26 -15.25
N ARG A 151 13.72 -18.64 -14.23
CA ARG A 151 12.34 -18.88 -13.78
C ARG A 151 12.07 -20.34 -13.40
N GLN A 152 13.06 -21.02 -12.83
CA GLN A 152 12.94 -22.43 -12.42
C GLN A 152 12.73 -22.56 -10.91
N GLY A 153 11.92 -23.53 -10.46
CA GLY A 153 11.65 -23.83 -9.06
C GLY A 153 10.79 -22.77 -8.32
N LEU A 154 10.30 -21.76 -9.04
CA LEU A 154 9.53 -20.67 -8.43
C LEU A 154 8.13 -21.12 -8.01
N GLY A 155 7.53 -22.08 -8.73
CA GLY A 155 6.19 -22.58 -8.42
C GLY A 155 6.11 -23.22 -7.05
N ASP A 156 6.99 -24.20 -6.78
CA ASP A 156 7.02 -24.91 -5.50
C ASP A 156 7.30 -23.97 -4.32
N MET A 157 8.20 -22.98 -4.51
CA MET A 157 8.47 -21.93 -3.53
C MET A 157 7.24 -21.07 -3.27
N LEU A 158 6.52 -20.65 -4.32
CA LEU A 158 5.32 -19.82 -4.18
C LEU A 158 4.15 -20.59 -3.58
N ASP A 159 3.99 -21.86 -3.89
CA ASP A 159 3.00 -22.73 -3.26
C ASP A 159 3.21 -22.81 -1.75
N GLU A 160 4.48 -22.86 -1.31
CA GLU A 160 4.80 -22.82 0.12
C GLU A 160 4.52 -21.45 0.73
N VAL A 161 4.86 -20.36 0.04
CA VAL A 161 4.56 -18.99 0.50
C VAL A 161 3.07 -18.81 0.75
N VAL A 162 2.23 -19.24 -0.19
CA VAL A 162 0.75 -19.08 -0.12
C VAL A 162 0.14 -19.89 1.03
N LYS A 163 0.68 -21.08 1.36
CA LYS A 163 0.22 -21.90 2.50
C LYS A 163 0.35 -21.16 3.84
N HIS A 164 1.27 -20.21 3.93
CA HIS A 164 1.50 -19.44 5.13
C HIS A 164 0.69 -18.14 5.20
N PHE A 165 -0.14 -17.85 4.22
CA PHE A 165 -0.99 -16.68 4.28
C PHE A 165 -2.01 -16.81 5.41
N PRO A 166 -2.34 -15.69 6.10
CA PRO A 166 -3.37 -15.71 7.12
C PRO A 166 -4.68 -16.26 6.53
N GLU A 167 -5.24 -17.26 7.20
CA GLU A 167 -6.58 -17.74 6.85
C GLU A 167 -7.60 -16.67 7.22
N ASP A 168 -8.58 -16.48 6.35
CA ASP A 168 -9.73 -15.63 6.65
C ASP A 168 -10.70 -16.39 7.57
N THR A 169 -10.47 -16.27 8.85
CA THR A 169 -11.31 -16.94 9.84
C THR A 169 -12.69 -16.31 10.00
N GLY A 170 -12.96 -15.17 9.33
CA GLY A 170 -14.29 -14.51 9.34
C GLY A 170 -14.81 -14.05 10.70
N GLU A 171 -14.07 -14.30 11.78
CA GLU A 171 -14.49 -14.11 13.18
C GLU A 171 -13.75 -12.95 13.89
N ASP A 172 -13.10 -12.04 13.17
CA ASP A 172 -12.55 -10.84 13.80
C ASP A 172 -13.71 -9.93 14.24
N GLU A 173 -13.99 -9.87 15.54
CA GLU A 173 -14.95 -8.92 16.12
C GLU A 173 -14.68 -7.47 15.74
N ASP A 174 -13.43 -7.16 15.32
CA ASP A 174 -12.97 -5.85 14.86
C ASP A 174 -12.99 -5.71 13.31
N SER A 175 -13.57 -6.67 12.56
CA SER A 175 -13.58 -6.64 11.08
C SER A 175 -14.32 -5.44 10.50
N ASP A 176 -15.34 -4.95 11.22
CA ASP A 176 -16.17 -3.82 10.79
C ASP A 176 -15.64 -2.46 11.24
N ILE A 177 -14.63 -2.44 12.13
CA ILE A 177 -14.04 -1.18 12.60
C ILE A 177 -13.09 -0.61 11.52
N PRO A 178 -13.31 0.65 11.09
CA PRO A 178 -12.46 1.26 10.07
C PRO A 178 -10.99 1.34 10.49
N LYS A 179 -10.10 0.90 9.61
CA LYS A 179 -8.65 0.90 9.81
C LYS A 179 -8.03 2.13 9.15
N ILE A 180 -7.29 2.91 9.95
CA ILE A 180 -6.73 4.21 9.55
C ILE A 180 -5.20 4.16 9.58
N ALA A 181 -4.55 4.47 8.46
CA ALA A 181 -3.11 4.66 8.42
C ALA A 181 -2.73 6.15 8.51
N LEU A 182 -1.80 6.50 9.41
CA LEU A 182 -1.16 7.82 9.44
C LEU A 182 0.17 7.76 8.72
N VAL A 183 0.25 8.38 7.56
CA VAL A 183 1.46 8.40 6.72
C VAL A 183 1.97 9.83 6.50
N GLY A 184 3.20 9.96 6.07
CA GLY A 184 3.83 11.27 5.84
C GLY A 184 5.31 11.25 6.20
N LYS A 185 6.03 12.29 5.83
CA LYS A 185 7.47 12.47 6.11
C LYS A 185 7.81 12.35 7.60
N PRO A 186 9.06 12.11 7.97
CA PRO A 186 9.54 12.29 9.34
C PRO A 186 9.21 13.71 9.85
N ASN A 187 8.91 13.83 11.14
CA ASN A 187 8.68 15.11 11.84
C ASN A 187 7.45 15.93 11.40
N VAL A 188 6.57 15.44 10.53
CA VAL A 188 5.31 16.11 10.19
C VAL A 188 4.28 16.12 11.33
N GLY A 189 4.53 15.34 12.41
CA GLY A 189 3.69 15.34 13.60
C GLY A 189 2.78 14.12 13.78
N LYS A 190 3.04 13.00 13.09
CA LYS A 190 2.27 11.75 13.24
C LYS A 190 2.21 11.26 14.69
N SER A 191 3.37 11.12 15.33
CA SER A 191 3.47 10.72 16.75
C SER A 191 2.81 11.73 17.69
N SER A 192 2.89 13.01 17.35
CA SER A 192 2.24 14.07 18.12
C SER A 192 0.72 13.96 18.05
N LEU A 193 0.17 13.62 16.88
CA LEU A 193 -1.27 13.40 16.71
C LEU A 193 -1.75 12.20 17.54
N ILE A 194 -1.07 11.07 17.44
CA ILE A 194 -1.40 9.89 18.25
C ILE A 194 -1.31 10.19 19.74
N ASN A 195 -0.22 10.84 20.20
CA ASN A 195 -0.08 11.21 21.61
C ASN A 195 -1.16 12.18 22.08
N LYS A 196 -1.59 13.11 21.21
CA LYS A 196 -2.68 14.02 21.51
C LYS A 196 -4.00 13.27 21.67
N LEU A 197 -4.30 12.32 20.77
CA LEU A 197 -5.49 11.46 20.86
C LEU A 197 -5.47 10.61 22.14
N LEU A 198 -4.30 10.07 22.52
CA LEU A 198 -4.11 9.28 23.74
C LEU A 198 -4.31 10.11 25.03
N GLY A 199 -4.11 11.41 25.00
CA GLY A 199 -4.18 12.30 26.15
C GLY A 199 -5.48 13.11 26.28
N GLU A 200 -6.47 12.89 25.43
CA GLU A 200 -7.77 13.59 25.53
C GLU A 200 -8.79 12.80 26.35
N ASP A 201 -9.42 13.45 27.34
CA ASP A 201 -10.44 12.86 28.24
C ASP A 201 -11.70 12.33 27.52
N ARG A 202 -11.85 12.63 26.24
CA ARG A 202 -12.96 12.20 25.38
C ARG A 202 -12.64 10.99 24.51
N VAL A 203 -11.42 10.45 24.63
CA VAL A 203 -10.93 9.36 23.80
C VAL A 203 -10.67 8.14 24.69
N ILE A 204 -11.40 7.07 24.47
CA ILE A 204 -11.07 5.78 25.06
C ILE A 204 -10.06 5.10 24.13
N VAL A 205 -8.92 4.73 24.68
CA VAL A 205 -7.86 4.06 23.93
C VAL A 205 -7.59 2.70 24.57
N SER A 206 -7.63 1.66 23.76
CA SER A 206 -7.17 0.34 24.14
C SER A 206 -6.11 -0.14 23.14
N ASP A 207 -5.01 -0.68 23.66
CA ASP A 207 -4.08 -1.42 22.84
C ASP A 207 -4.74 -2.76 22.51
N ILE A 208 -4.87 -3.08 21.23
CA ILE A 208 -5.39 -4.37 20.79
C ILE A 208 -4.25 -5.38 20.99
N ALA A 209 -4.27 -6.04 22.16
CA ALA A 209 -3.39 -7.16 22.44
C ALA A 209 -4.10 -8.44 22.02
N GLY A 210 -3.64 -9.09 20.93
CA GLY A 210 -4.06 -10.47 20.77
C GLY A 210 -4.55 -10.97 19.42
N THR A 211 -4.43 -10.25 18.33
CA THR A 211 -4.46 -10.89 17.02
C THR A 211 -3.04 -11.02 16.50
N THR A 212 -2.44 -12.20 16.77
CA THR A 212 -1.24 -12.73 16.15
C THR A 212 -0.14 -11.73 15.71
N ARG A 213 0.86 -11.55 16.60
CA ARG A 213 2.29 -11.31 16.25
C ARG A 213 2.75 -9.96 15.74
N ASP A 214 1.93 -8.94 15.47
CA ASP A 214 2.39 -7.70 14.86
C ASP A 214 2.04 -6.43 15.62
N ALA A 215 2.92 -5.44 15.39
CA ALA A 215 2.93 -4.05 15.82
C ALA A 215 1.59 -3.52 16.37
N VAL A 216 1.63 -2.98 17.55
CA VAL A 216 0.51 -2.49 18.33
C VAL A 216 -0.31 -1.49 17.50
N ASP A 217 -1.41 -1.97 16.94
CA ASP A 217 -2.49 -1.13 16.45
C ASP A 217 -3.21 -0.51 17.64
N THR A 218 -3.72 0.68 17.51
CA THR A 218 -4.38 1.39 18.60
C THR A 218 -5.83 1.63 18.25
N LYS A 219 -6.73 1.08 19.03
CA LYS A 219 -8.15 1.39 18.96
C LYS A 219 -8.42 2.73 19.63
N VAL A 220 -9.08 3.61 18.91
CA VAL A 220 -9.44 4.96 19.33
C VAL A 220 -10.95 5.12 19.19
N THR A 221 -11.65 5.38 20.28
CA THR A 221 -13.08 5.71 20.26
C THR A 221 -13.24 7.23 20.26
N TRP A 222 -13.87 7.78 19.23
CA TRP A 222 -14.18 9.20 19.09
C TRP A 222 -15.67 9.41 18.87
N ASN A 223 -16.34 10.15 19.74
CA ASN A 223 -17.79 10.37 19.67
C ASN A 223 -18.60 9.07 19.50
N GLU A 224 -18.32 8.07 20.33
CA GLU A 224 -18.99 6.74 20.33
C GLU A 224 -18.73 5.89 19.07
N LYS A 225 -17.83 6.31 18.17
CA LYS A 225 -17.37 5.54 17.01
C LYS A 225 -15.95 5.05 17.22
N ASP A 226 -15.72 3.80 16.83
CA ASP A 226 -14.43 3.14 16.96
C ASP A 226 -13.62 3.22 15.66
N TYR A 227 -12.32 3.41 15.79
CA TYR A 227 -11.33 3.42 14.70
C TYR A 227 -10.08 2.68 15.14
N ILE A 228 -9.44 1.96 14.23
CA ILE A 228 -8.16 1.30 14.47
C ILE A 228 -7.07 2.07 13.74
N PHE A 229 -6.16 2.70 14.48
CA PHE A 229 -4.97 3.33 13.93
C PHE A 229 -3.84 2.30 13.80
N ILE A 230 -3.39 2.07 12.57
CA ILE A 230 -2.42 1.04 12.19
C ILE A 230 -0.98 1.51 12.48
N ASP A 231 -0.11 0.58 12.90
CA ASP A 231 1.35 0.76 13.14
C ASP A 231 1.70 1.92 14.09
N THR A 232 0.93 2.10 15.14
CA THR A 232 1.16 3.17 16.12
C THR A 232 2.39 2.93 16.98
N ALA A 233 2.82 1.66 17.20
CA ALA A 233 4.04 1.34 17.95
C ALA A 233 5.31 1.83 17.24
N GLY A 234 5.37 1.74 15.92
CA GLY A 234 6.43 2.35 15.13
C GLY A 234 6.50 3.86 15.30
N LEU A 235 5.36 4.52 15.46
CA LEU A 235 5.26 5.95 15.73
C LEU A 235 5.69 6.32 17.17
N ARG A 236 5.40 5.46 18.17
CA ARG A 236 5.75 5.68 19.58
C ARG A 236 7.26 5.46 19.84
N ARG A 237 7.89 4.42 19.25
CA ARG A 237 9.31 4.11 19.42
C ARG A 237 10.23 5.16 18.82
N LYS A 238 9.88 5.76 17.68
CA LYS A 238 10.68 6.78 16.97
C LYS A 238 10.84 8.11 17.72
N ALA A 239 10.06 8.39 18.74
CA ALA A 239 10.27 9.58 19.57
C ALA A 239 11.62 9.57 20.32
N LYS A 240 12.33 8.40 20.36
CA LYS A 240 13.59 8.23 21.08
C LYS A 240 14.86 8.02 20.21
N VAL A 241 14.72 7.82 18.87
CA VAL A 241 15.87 7.57 17.99
C VAL A 241 15.87 8.57 16.84
N LYS A 242 16.87 9.43 16.81
CA LYS A 242 17.15 10.38 15.73
C LYS A 242 17.77 9.64 14.53
N GLU A 243 17.32 10.02 13.33
CA GLU A 243 18.04 9.86 12.07
C GLU A 243 18.38 8.43 11.62
N GLU A 244 17.39 7.61 11.25
CA GLU A 244 17.66 6.51 10.30
C GLU A 244 16.55 6.43 9.23
N ILE A 245 16.93 6.81 8.03
CA ILE A 245 16.66 6.31 6.70
C ILE A 245 15.23 6.48 6.16
N GLU A 246 15.11 7.42 5.22
CA GLU A 246 13.89 7.74 4.45
C GLU A 246 13.26 6.51 3.77
N ARG A 247 14.06 5.54 3.32
CA ARG A 247 13.60 4.34 2.60
C ARG A 247 12.83 3.36 3.48
N PHE A 248 13.19 3.21 4.77
CA PHE A 248 12.41 2.41 5.73
C PHE A 248 11.02 2.99 5.98
N SER A 249 10.91 4.30 5.85
CA SER A 249 9.62 4.99 5.93
C SER A 249 8.68 4.56 4.79
N VAL A 250 9.21 4.25 3.59
CA VAL A 250 8.40 3.86 2.42
C VAL A 250 7.81 2.45 2.62
N ILE A 251 8.62 1.47 3.01
CA ILE A 251 8.12 0.09 3.23
C ILE A 251 7.02 0.06 4.29
N ARG A 252 7.27 0.71 5.44
CA ARG A 252 6.24 0.82 6.49
C ARG A 252 4.99 1.56 5.99
N THR A 253 5.17 2.58 5.15
CA THR A 253 4.06 3.29 4.53
C THR A 253 3.24 2.35 3.64
N VAL A 254 3.89 1.56 2.79
CA VAL A 254 3.21 0.57 1.92
C VAL A 254 2.42 -0.42 2.76
N THR A 255 3.03 -1.02 3.77
CA THR A 255 2.38 -2.02 4.64
C THR A 255 1.21 -1.40 5.42
N ALA A 256 1.38 -0.20 5.99
CA ALA A 256 0.29 0.48 6.68
C ALA A 256 -0.86 0.83 5.73
N VAL A 257 -0.55 1.30 4.52
CA VAL A 257 -1.54 1.59 3.47
C VAL A 257 -2.29 0.34 3.04
N GLU A 258 -1.60 -0.81 2.86
CA GLU A 258 -2.28 -2.07 2.49
C GLU A 258 -3.34 -2.48 3.52
N ARG A 259 -3.02 -2.37 4.80
CA ARG A 259 -3.91 -2.76 5.91
C ARG A 259 -5.04 -1.76 6.19
N ALA A 260 -4.92 -0.52 5.70
CA ALA A 260 -5.87 0.56 5.98
C ALA A 260 -7.08 0.55 5.04
N ASP A 261 -8.20 1.07 5.52
CA ASP A 261 -9.34 1.51 4.69
C ASP A 261 -9.14 2.95 4.23
N VAL A 262 -8.72 3.82 5.15
CA VAL A 262 -8.47 5.25 4.89
C VAL A 262 -7.06 5.63 5.28
N VAL A 263 -6.41 6.41 4.45
CA VAL A 263 -5.05 6.91 4.66
C VAL A 263 -5.08 8.42 4.92
N VAL A 264 -4.57 8.82 6.07
CA VAL A 264 -4.36 10.23 6.41
C VAL A 264 -2.92 10.60 6.09
N VAL A 265 -2.74 11.34 4.99
CA VAL A 265 -1.44 11.85 4.55
C VAL A 265 -1.16 13.16 5.27
N MET A 266 -0.22 13.13 6.20
CA MET A 266 0.15 14.33 6.99
C MET A 266 1.23 15.15 6.27
N ILE A 267 0.96 16.44 6.10
CA ILE A 267 1.86 17.44 5.49
C ILE A 267 2.19 18.53 6.51
N ASP A 268 3.43 19.01 6.53
CA ASP A 268 3.84 20.14 7.37
C ASP A 268 3.44 21.47 6.71
N ALA A 269 2.57 22.24 7.36
CA ALA A 269 2.12 23.54 6.86
C ALA A 269 3.28 24.54 6.66
N SER A 270 4.35 24.45 7.46
CA SER A 270 5.49 25.37 7.39
C SER A 270 6.41 25.10 6.20
N GLU A 271 6.52 23.84 5.77
CA GLU A 271 7.30 23.43 4.60
C GLU A 271 6.46 23.47 3.31
N GLY A 272 5.14 23.27 3.45
CA GLY A 272 4.23 23.03 2.34
C GLY A 272 4.35 21.62 1.76
N VAL A 273 3.60 21.36 0.68
CA VAL A 273 3.62 20.07 0.00
C VAL A 273 4.89 19.89 -0.83
N THR A 274 5.52 18.72 -0.73
CA THR A 274 6.78 18.36 -1.41
C THR A 274 6.59 17.13 -2.31
N GLU A 275 7.59 16.82 -3.15
CA GLU A 275 7.60 15.63 -4.00
C GLU A 275 7.54 14.34 -3.17
N GLN A 276 8.16 14.31 -1.98
CA GLN A 276 8.10 13.16 -1.09
C GLN A 276 6.67 12.93 -0.55
N ASP A 277 5.95 14.01 -0.23
CA ASP A 277 4.53 13.90 0.15
C ASP A 277 3.69 13.39 -1.01
N ALA A 278 3.99 13.80 -2.25
CA ALA A 278 3.32 13.30 -3.45
C ALA A 278 3.57 11.80 -3.67
N LYS A 279 4.79 11.31 -3.44
CA LYS A 279 5.12 9.86 -3.52
C LYS A 279 4.31 9.06 -2.50
N ILE A 280 4.25 9.53 -1.25
CA ILE A 280 3.49 8.88 -0.18
C ILE A 280 1.99 8.86 -0.50
N ALA A 281 1.45 9.98 -0.98
CA ALA A 281 0.06 10.08 -1.41
C ALA A 281 -0.24 9.19 -2.62
N GLY A 282 0.73 9.07 -3.56
CA GLY A 282 0.66 8.19 -4.72
C GLY A 282 0.46 6.72 -4.34
N ILE A 283 1.16 6.22 -3.31
CA ILE A 283 0.99 4.85 -2.81
C ILE A 283 -0.48 4.61 -2.37
N ALA A 284 -1.07 5.54 -1.63
CA ALA A 284 -2.46 5.41 -1.18
C ALA A 284 -3.46 5.42 -2.37
N HIS A 285 -3.19 6.27 -3.37
CA HIS A 285 -3.99 6.34 -4.59
C HIS A 285 -3.93 5.04 -5.40
N GLU A 286 -2.72 4.50 -5.65
CA GLU A 286 -2.51 3.26 -6.40
C GLU A 286 -3.19 2.06 -5.74
N LYS A 287 -3.17 2.01 -4.40
CA LYS A 287 -3.82 0.96 -3.61
C LYS A 287 -5.34 1.16 -3.47
N GLY A 288 -5.90 2.21 -4.06
CA GLY A 288 -7.35 2.45 -4.08
C GLY A 288 -7.94 2.78 -2.71
N LYS A 289 -7.14 3.33 -1.80
CA LYS A 289 -7.58 3.66 -0.44
C LYS A 289 -8.29 5.01 -0.38
N GLY A 290 -9.17 5.21 0.61
CA GLY A 290 -9.67 6.54 0.94
C GLY A 290 -8.53 7.45 1.37
N VAL A 291 -8.54 8.73 0.99
CA VAL A 291 -7.42 9.63 1.25
C VAL A 291 -7.88 10.96 1.82
N ILE A 292 -7.26 11.34 2.94
CA ILE A 292 -7.38 12.65 3.56
C ILE A 292 -5.98 13.27 3.63
N ILE A 293 -5.85 14.50 3.18
CA ILE A 293 -4.63 15.30 3.32
C ILE A 293 -4.76 16.15 4.58
N ALA A 294 -4.02 15.82 5.64
CA ALA A 294 -3.99 16.55 6.89
C ALA A 294 -2.81 17.53 6.93
N VAL A 295 -3.08 18.81 6.70
CA VAL A 295 -2.08 19.88 6.77
C VAL A 295 -1.89 20.25 8.25
N ASN A 296 -0.83 19.70 8.84
CA ASN A 296 -0.52 19.82 10.27
C ASN A 296 0.38 21.04 10.57
N LYS A 297 0.58 21.33 11.85
CA LYS A 297 1.30 22.49 12.37
C LYS A 297 0.65 23.83 11.94
N TRP A 298 -0.65 23.80 11.73
CA TRP A 298 -1.42 24.97 11.31
C TRP A 298 -1.38 26.13 12.33
N ASP A 299 -1.01 25.84 13.57
CA ASP A 299 -0.77 26.83 14.65
C ASP A 299 0.52 27.61 14.47
N ALA A 300 1.51 27.08 13.73
CA ALA A 300 2.85 27.67 13.61
C ALA A 300 3.00 28.64 12.46
N ILE A 301 2.02 28.79 11.58
CA ILE A 301 2.09 29.71 10.42
C ILE A 301 1.30 30.98 10.64
N GLU A 302 1.79 32.08 10.09
CA GLU A 302 1.04 33.32 10.02
C GLU A 302 -0.13 33.22 9.04
N LYS A 303 -1.30 33.68 9.45
CA LYS A 303 -2.55 33.50 8.71
C LYS A 303 -3.13 34.80 8.25
N ASN A 304 -3.55 34.84 7.01
CA ASN A 304 -4.41 35.86 6.45
C ASN A 304 -5.58 35.18 5.71
N ASP A 305 -6.54 35.97 5.24
CA ASP A 305 -7.76 35.46 4.58
C ASP A 305 -7.49 34.58 3.37
N LYS A 306 -6.32 34.67 2.74
CA LYS A 306 -5.92 33.91 1.55
C LYS A 306 -5.02 32.74 1.87
N THR A 307 -4.57 32.55 3.11
CA THR A 307 -3.57 31.53 3.47
C THR A 307 -4.09 30.10 3.18
N ILE A 308 -5.31 29.78 3.61
CA ILE A 308 -5.93 28.48 3.34
C ILE A 308 -6.03 28.23 1.84
N TYR A 309 -6.53 29.21 1.08
CA TYR A 309 -6.68 29.10 -0.36
C TYR A 309 -5.34 28.85 -1.08
N LYS A 310 -4.27 29.55 -0.68
CA LYS A 310 -2.94 29.35 -1.26
C LYS A 310 -2.41 27.93 -1.01
N HIS A 311 -2.53 27.43 0.23
CA HIS A 311 -2.11 26.06 0.57
C HIS A 311 -2.95 25.03 -0.18
N THR A 312 -4.28 25.19 -0.23
CA THR A 312 -5.17 24.30 -0.96
C THR A 312 -4.81 24.22 -2.44
N ASN A 313 -4.63 25.37 -3.10
CA ASN A 313 -4.27 25.39 -4.52
C ASN A 313 -2.92 24.73 -4.76
N ARG A 314 -1.90 24.99 -3.93
CA ARG A 314 -0.59 24.37 -4.07
C ARG A 314 -0.66 22.86 -3.88
N ILE A 315 -1.44 22.35 -2.94
CA ILE A 315 -1.67 20.92 -2.73
C ILE A 315 -2.37 20.32 -3.97
N ARG A 316 -3.40 20.96 -4.50
CA ARG A 316 -4.14 20.51 -5.69
C ARG A 316 -3.26 20.49 -6.94
N GLU A 317 -2.31 21.43 -7.10
CA GLU A 317 -1.32 21.42 -8.18
C GLU A 317 -0.38 20.21 -8.09
N VAL A 318 0.23 20.01 -6.93
CA VAL A 318 1.21 18.93 -6.71
C VAL A 318 0.54 17.55 -6.73
N LEU A 319 -0.64 17.44 -6.12
CA LEU A 319 -1.43 16.20 -6.05
C LEU A 319 -2.55 16.16 -7.10
N SER A 320 -2.26 16.65 -8.31
CA SER A 320 -3.25 16.75 -9.41
C SER A 320 -3.82 15.40 -9.87
N PHE A 321 -3.14 14.30 -9.54
CA PHE A 321 -3.60 12.93 -9.82
C PHE A 321 -4.70 12.44 -8.84
N MET A 322 -4.92 13.12 -7.71
CA MET A 322 -5.95 12.80 -6.73
C MET A 322 -6.81 14.01 -6.35
N PRO A 323 -7.56 14.58 -7.31
CA PRO A 323 -8.38 15.77 -7.07
C PRO A 323 -9.52 15.51 -6.06
N TYR A 324 -9.87 14.24 -5.83
CA TYR A 324 -10.90 13.81 -4.91
C TYR A 324 -10.48 13.85 -3.43
N ALA A 325 -9.16 13.87 -3.13
CA ALA A 325 -8.69 13.82 -1.74
C ALA A 325 -9.19 15.00 -0.93
N GLU A 326 -9.73 14.73 0.26
CA GLU A 326 -10.18 15.76 1.17
C GLU A 326 -9.01 16.45 1.88
N ILE A 327 -9.09 17.77 2.09
CA ILE A 327 -8.01 18.54 2.71
C ILE A 327 -8.52 19.13 4.03
N VAL A 328 -7.82 18.81 5.13
CA VAL A 328 -8.09 19.34 6.47
C VAL A 328 -6.85 20.02 7.03
N PHE A 329 -7.05 21.17 7.71
CA PHE A 329 -5.97 21.94 8.33
C PHE A 329 -6.05 21.75 9.84
N ILE A 330 -5.04 21.11 10.45
CA ILE A 330 -5.03 20.70 11.85
C ILE A 330 -3.79 21.22 12.61
N SER A 331 -3.84 21.16 13.92
CA SER A 331 -2.66 21.20 14.77
C SER A 331 -2.69 20.04 15.75
N ALA A 332 -1.84 19.06 15.54
CA ALA A 332 -1.66 17.92 16.44
C ALA A 332 -1.18 18.38 17.84
N ARG A 333 -0.46 19.52 17.93
CA ARG A 333 0.04 20.06 19.19
C ARG A 333 -1.07 20.67 20.04
N THR A 334 -1.93 21.47 19.43
CA THR A 334 -2.97 22.22 20.16
C THR A 334 -4.34 21.53 20.19
N GLY A 335 -4.54 20.50 19.36
CA GLY A 335 -5.85 19.85 19.17
C GLY A 335 -6.76 20.57 18.17
N LEU A 336 -6.27 21.67 17.55
CA LEU A 336 -7.08 22.47 16.63
C LEU A 336 -7.61 21.65 15.47
N ARG A 337 -8.94 21.63 15.29
CA ARG A 337 -9.67 20.98 14.20
C ARG A 337 -9.47 19.46 14.08
N ILE A 338 -9.05 18.76 15.14
CA ILE A 338 -9.02 17.28 15.15
C ILE A 338 -10.43 16.73 14.97
N SER A 339 -11.46 17.34 15.59
CA SER A 339 -12.87 16.95 15.37
C SER A 339 -13.25 16.96 13.88
N ARG A 340 -12.80 17.99 13.14
CA ARG A 340 -13.05 18.10 11.70
C ARG A 340 -12.38 16.98 10.91
N MET A 341 -11.20 16.52 11.35
CA MET A 341 -10.53 15.37 10.74
C MET A 341 -11.37 14.11 10.90
N PHE A 342 -11.94 13.86 12.10
CA PHE A 342 -12.81 12.70 12.32
C PHE A 342 -14.13 12.79 11.54
N GLU A 343 -14.76 13.97 11.47
CA GLU A 343 -15.93 14.19 10.61
C GLU A 343 -15.63 13.88 9.13
N THR A 344 -14.44 14.26 8.67
CA THR A 344 -13.99 13.96 7.30
C THR A 344 -13.69 12.47 7.13
N LEU A 345 -13.12 11.80 8.14
CA LEU A 345 -12.92 10.34 8.14
C LEU A 345 -14.25 9.61 7.98
N ASP A 346 -15.27 9.98 8.75
CA ASP A 346 -16.60 9.39 8.65
C ASP A 346 -17.18 9.54 7.24
N ALA A 347 -17.12 10.75 6.68
CA ALA A 347 -17.62 11.00 5.34
C ALA A 347 -16.89 10.14 4.28
N VAL A 348 -15.56 10.02 4.38
CA VAL A 348 -14.77 9.19 3.43
C VAL A 348 -15.11 7.71 3.57
N ILE A 349 -15.30 7.20 4.81
CA ILE A 349 -15.70 5.81 5.06
C ILE A 349 -17.08 5.53 4.47
N GLU A 350 -18.05 6.43 4.67
CA GLU A 350 -19.38 6.33 4.08
C GLU A 350 -19.33 6.33 2.55
N ASN A 351 -18.57 7.25 1.96
CA ASN A 351 -18.39 7.35 0.52
C ASN A 351 -17.78 6.09 -0.09
N GLN A 352 -16.81 5.44 0.60
CA GLN A 352 -16.21 4.19 0.12
C GLN A 352 -17.19 3.02 0.07
N THR A 353 -18.19 3.01 0.94
CA THR A 353 -19.18 1.92 1.04
C THR A 353 -20.44 2.19 0.23
N MET A 354 -20.57 3.37 -0.36
CA MET A 354 -21.72 3.78 -1.14
C MET A 354 -21.98 2.82 -2.31
N ARG A 355 -23.22 2.33 -2.41
CA ARG A 355 -23.71 1.55 -3.54
C ARG A 355 -24.75 2.32 -4.32
N ILE A 356 -24.49 2.45 -5.63
CA ILE A 356 -25.40 3.09 -6.57
C ILE A 356 -26.22 2.00 -7.27
N GLN A 357 -27.52 2.19 -7.35
CA GLN A 357 -28.39 1.28 -8.10
C GLN A 357 -28.06 1.34 -9.60
N THR A 358 -28.00 0.17 -10.26
CA THR A 358 -27.64 0.05 -11.67
C THR A 358 -28.54 0.90 -12.59
N GLY A 359 -29.82 1.06 -12.27
CA GLY A 359 -30.75 1.91 -13.03
C GLY A 359 -30.30 3.37 -13.04
N VAL A 360 -30.06 3.95 -11.85
CA VAL A 360 -29.59 5.34 -11.68
C VAL A 360 -28.24 5.57 -12.35
N LEU A 361 -27.34 4.60 -12.22
CA LEU A 361 -26.01 4.67 -12.85
C LEU A 361 -26.12 4.73 -14.39
N ASN A 362 -27.06 3.98 -14.98
CA ASN A 362 -27.27 3.98 -16.42
C ASN A 362 -28.06 5.21 -16.93
N GLU A 363 -28.89 5.85 -16.12
CA GLU A 363 -29.46 7.15 -16.41
C GLU A 363 -28.39 8.23 -16.55
N ILE A 364 -27.46 8.29 -15.58
CA ILE A 364 -26.30 9.20 -15.62
C ILE A 364 -25.41 8.91 -16.83
N LEU A 365 -25.16 7.64 -17.12
CA LEU A 365 -24.41 7.23 -18.31
C LEU A 365 -25.06 7.69 -19.60
N ALA A 366 -26.37 7.51 -19.74
CA ALA A 366 -27.11 7.92 -20.92
C ALA A 366 -27.08 9.45 -21.11
N GLU A 367 -27.23 10.21 -20.03
CA GLU A 367 -27.11 11.66 -20.04
C GLU A 367 -25.69 12.10 -20.43
N ALA A 368 -24.65 11.48 -19.82
CA ALA A 368 -23.26 11.77 -20.13
C ALA A 368 -22.93 11.51 -21.62
N VAL A 369 -23.38 10.38 -22.16
CA VAL A 369 -23.19 10.01 -23.57
C VAL A 369 -23.96 10.97 -24.51
N ALA A 370 -25.15 11.47 -24.12
CA ALA A 370 -25.91 12.45 -24.88
C ALA A 370 -25.20 13.83 -24.90
N MET A 371 -24.64 14.26 -23.77
CA MET A 371 -23.89 15.52 -23.67
C MET A 371 -22.58 15.50 -24.44
N GLN A 372 -21.80 14.43 -24.31
CA GLN A 372 -20.53 14.25 -25.00
C GLN A 372 -20.47 12.87 -25.62
N GLN A 373 -20.54 12.82 -26.92
CA GLN A 373 -20.54 11.56 -27.66
C GLN A 373 -19.18 10.83 -27.49
N PRO A 374 -19.19 9.48 -27.35
CA PRO A 374 -17.98 8.69 -27.26
C PRO A 374 -17.05 8.89 -28.46
N PRO A 375 -15.72 8.74 -28.26
CA PRO A 375 -14.74 8.91 -29.33
C PRO A 375 -14.92 7.90 -30.45
N SER A 376 -14.44 8.26 -31.64
CA SER A 376 -14.34 7.35 -32.77
C SER A 376 -12.88 7.31 -33.26
N ASP A 377 -12.40 6.12 -33.64
CA ASP A 377 -11.09 5.94 -34.26
C ASP A 377 -11.23 5.17 -35.58
N ARG A 378 -10.65 5.71 -36.66
CA ARG A 378 -10.61 5.11 -38.00
C ARG A 378 -11.97 4.64 -38.51
N GLY A 379 -13.03 5.41 -38.24
CA GLY A 379 -14.39 5.08 -38.63
C GLY A 379 -15.11 4.08 -37.71
N ARG A 380 -14.45 3.50 -36.72
CA ARG A 380 -15.07 2.69 -35.66
C ARG A 380 -15.50 3.62 -34.52
N ARG A 381 -16.76 3.51 -34.10
CA ARG A 381 -17.33 4.32 -33.05
C ARG A 381 -17.45 3.50 -31.76
N LEU A 382 -16.98 4.05 -30.64
CA LEU A 382 -17.23 3.48 -29.34
C LEU A 382 -18.74 3.48 -29.02
N LYS A 383 -19.27 2.32 -28.66
CA LYS A 383 -20.62 2.18 -28.10
C LYS A 383 -20.49 1.68 -26.67
N ILE A 384 -21.10 2.41 -25.74
CA ILE A 384 -21.20 2.00 -24.35
C ILE A 384 -22.61 1.44 -24.16
N PHE A 385 -22.72 0.19 -23.71
CA PHE A 385 -24.00 -0.49 -23.57
C PHE A 385 -24.65 -0.22 -22.22
N TYR A 386 -23.89 -0.40 -21.14
CA TYR A 386 -24.32 -0.15 -19.78
C TYR A 386 -23.11 -0.10 -18.84
N MET A 387 -23.37 0.33 -17.61
CA MET A 387 -22.40 0.37 -16.53
C MET A 387 -23.00 -0.22 -15.26
N THR A 388 -22.21 -0.93 -14.45
CA THR A 388 -22.62 -1.47 -13.17
C THR A 388 -21.54 -1.30 -12.13
N GLN A 389 -21.93 -1.16 -10.88
CA GLN A 389 -20.98 -1.16 -9.74
C GLN A 389 -20.84 -2.58 -9.22
N VAL A 390 -19.63 -3.12 -9.27
CA VAL A 390 -19.33 -4.51 -8.87
C VAL A 390 -18.72 -4.63 -7.49
N ALA A 391 -18.06 -3.57 -6.99
CA ALA A 391 -17.43 -3.57 -5.68
C ALA A 391 -17.52 -2.22 -4.98
N VAL A 392 -17.24 -2.23 -3.68
CA VAL A 392 -17.01 -1.10 -2.80
C VAL A 392 -15.61 -1.24 -2.20
N LYS A 393 -15.03 -0.16 -1.65
CA LYS A 393 -13.69 -0.14 -1.01
C LYS A 393 -12.53 -0.63 -1.91
N PRO A 394 -12.24 0.01 -3.07
CA PRO A 394 -12.87 1.22 -3.59
C PRO A 394 -14.10 0.91 -4.44
N PRO A 395 -15.00 1.91 -4.62
CA PRO A 395 -16.12 1.79 -5.56
C PRO A 395 -15.60 1.49 -6.96
N THR A 396 -15.99 0.31 -7.48
CA THR A 396 -15.50 -0.21 -8.75
C THR A 396 -16.65 -0.36 -9.73
N PHE A 397 -16.51 0.26 -10.89
CA PHE A 397 -17.51 0.28 -11.96
C PHE A 397 -17.00 -0.49 -13.16
N VAL A 398 -17.83 -1.37 -13.71
CA VAL A 398 -17.58 -2.06 -14.97
C VAL A 398 -18.40 -1.38 -16.07
N ILE A 399 -17.73 -0.94 -17.12
CA ILE A 399 -18.32 -0.32 -18.30
C ILE A 399 -18.25 -1.35 -19.44
N PHE A 400 -19.40 -1.74 -19.96
CA PHE A 400 -19.49 -2.68 -21.08
C PHE A 400 -19.56 -1.93 -22.41
N VAL A 401 -18.61 -2.24 -23.29
CA VAL A 401 -18.43 -1.58 -24.58
C VAL A 401 -18.41 -2.57 -25.74
N ASN A 402 -18.46 -2.06 -26.97
CA ASN A 402 -18.29 -2.87 -28.18
C ASN A 402 -16.82 -3.19 -28.51
N ASP A 403 -15.87 -2.34 -28.07
CA ASP A 403 -14.45 -2.46 -28.36
C ASP A 403 -13.69 -1.66 -27.29
N LYS A 404 -12.91 -2.36 -26.44
CA LYS A 404 -12.18 -1.75 -25.32
C LYS A 404 -11.04 -0.84 -25.75
N GLU A 405 -10.46 -1.08 -26.95
CA GLU A 405 -9.38 -0.26 -27.48
C GLU A 405 -9.85 1.17 -27.82
N LEU A 406 -11.13 1.35 -28.10
CA LEU A 406 -11.74 2.65 -28.38
C LEU A 406 -11.99 3.48 -27.11
N MET A 407 -11.94 2.85 -25.92
CA MET A 407 -12.18 3.54 -24.65
C MET A 407 -10.94 4.30 -24.22
N HIS A 408 -10.81 5.54 -24.68
CA HIS A 408 -9.69 6.39 -24.30
C HIS A 408 -9.81 6.86 -22.85
N PHE A 409 -8.66 6.99 -22.16
CA PHE A 409 -8.61 7.40 -20.74
C PHE A 409 -9.32 8.73 -20.46
N SER A 410 -9.28 9.67 -21.40
CA SER A 410 -9.96 10.98 -21.26
C SER A 410 -11.47 10.83 -21.17
N TYR A 411 -12.06 9.85 -21.88
CA TYR A 411 -13.49 9.60 -21.81
C TYR A 411 -13.88 8.88 -20.51
N THR A 412 -13.04 7.95 -20.03
CA THR A 412 -13.19 7.35 -18.70
C THR A 412 -13.20 8.42 -17.62
N ARG A 413 -12.27 9.38 -17.70
CA ARG A 413 -12.18 10.50 -16.75
C ARG A 413 -13.41 11.43 -16.85
N TYR A 414 -13.96 11.63 -18.05
CA TYR A 414 -15.19 12.38 -18.22
C TYR A 414 -16.36 11.68 -17.51
N LEU A 415 -16.50 10.37 -17.68
CA LEU A 415 -17.54 9.59 -17.01
C LEU A 415 -17.35 9.58 -15.48
N GLU A 416 -16.10 9.48 -15.00
CA GLU A 416 -15.80 9.62 -13.59
C GLU A 416 -16.29 10.95 -13.02
N ASN A 417 -15.98 12.06 -13.71
CA ASN A 417 -16.43 13.39 -13.28
C ASN A 417 -17.97 13.46 -13.23
N LYS A 418 -18.68 12.87 -14.18
CA LYS A 418 -20.15 12.84 -14.18
C LYS A 418 -20.74 12.06 -13.01
N ILE A 419 -20.09 10.96 -12.62
CA ILE A 419 -20.49 10.19 -11.43
C ILE A 419 -20.22 11.02 -10.18
N ARG A 420 -19.07 11.71 -10.09
CA ARG A 420 -18.72 12.59 -8.95
C ARG A 420 -19.61 13.83 -8.85
N ASP A 421 -20.09 14.34 -9.99
CA ASP A 421 -21.06 15.45 -10.01
C ASP A 421 -22.43 15.03 -9.45
N ALA A 422 -22.80 13.75 -9.63
CA ALA A 422 -24.08 13.20 -9.17
C ALA A 422 -24.03 12.64 -7.75
N PHE A 423 -22.86 12.17 -7.30
CA PHE A 423 -22.66 11.56 -5.99
C PHE A 423 -21.39 12.08 -5.33
N ASP A 424 -21.47 12.33 -4.04
CA ASP A 424 -20.30 12.74 -3.26
C ASP A 424 -19.39 11.54 -2.98
N PHE A 425 -18.30 11.45 -3.75
CA PHE A 425 -17.21 10.50 -3.52
C PHE A 425 -15.94 11.23 -3.01
N GLY A 426 -16.12 12.29 -2.25
CA GLY A 426 -15.02 13.01 -1.61
C GLY A 426 -14.13 12.06 -0.82
N GLY A 427 -12.83 12.23 -0.92
CA GLY A 427 -11.82 11.38 -0.29
C GLY A 427 -11.67 9.97 -0.85
N THR A 428 -12.49 9.57 -1.83
CA THR A 428 -12.57 8.17 -2.31
C THR A 428 -12.18 8.06 -3.77
N PRO A 429 -11.19 7.22 -4.15
CA PRO A 429 -10.88 6.92 -5.54
C PRO A 429 -11.97 6.06 -6.17
N LEU A 430 -12.21 6.24 -7.47
CA LEU A 430 -13.12 5.40 -8.25
C LEU A 430 -12.31 4.54 -9.22
N LYS A 431 -12.64 3.24 -9.29
CA LYS A 431 -12.00 2.31 -10.21
C LYS A 431 -12.94 1.98 -11.36
N PHE A 432 -12.45 2.08 -12.60
CA PHE A 432 -13.18 1.74 -13.80
C PHE A 432 -12.53 0.57 -14.52
N ILE A 433 -13.34 -0.44 -14.84
CA ILE A 433 -12.94 -1.62 -15.61
C ILE A 433 -13.75 -1.58 -16.91
N VAL A 434 -13.07 -1.63 -18.04
CA VAL A 434 -13.73 -1.67 -19.36
C VAL A 434 -13.73 -3.11 -19.85
N ARG A 435 -14.91 -3.64 -20.17
CA ARG A 435 -15.10 -4.99 -20.72
C ARG A 435 -15.86 -4.96 -22.05
N GLU A 436 -15.52 -5.88 -22.93
CA GLU A 436 -16.30 -6.08 -24.15
C GLU A 436 -17.53 -6.95 -23.85
N ARG A 437 -18.63 -6.65 -24.54
CA ARG A 437 -19.86 -7.44 -24.39
C ARG A 437 -19.65 -8.83 -24.96
N GLY A 438 -19.63 -9.86 -24.11
CA GLY A 438 -19.43 -11.26 -24.48
C GLY A 438 -18.07 -11.84 -24.06
N GLU A 439 -17.14 -11.08 -23.52
CA GLU A 439 -15.98 -11.61 -22.78
C GLU A 439 -16.51 -12.43 -21.58
N LYS A 440 -16.23 -13.75 -21.57
CA LYS A 440 -16.48 -14.60 -20.40
C LYS A 440 -15.43 -14.32 -19.33
N GLU A 441 -15.83 -14.47 -18.08
CA GLU A 441 -14.95 -14.36 -16.89
C GLU A 441 -13.76 -15.30 -16.97
#